data_93fc88444da0072369db71a33822a3b5
#
_entry.id   93fc88444da0072369db71a33822a3b5
#
_cell.length_a   1.000
_cell.length_b   1.000
_cell.length_c   1.000
_cell.angle_alpha   90.00
_cell.angle_beta   90.00
_cell.angle_gamma   90.00
#
_symmetry.space_group_name_H-M   'P 1'
#
loop_
_entity.id
_entity.type
_entity.pdbx_description
1 polymer ?
#
loop_
_entity_poly.entity_id
_entity_poly.type
_entity_poly.pdbx_seq_one_letter_code
_entity_poly.pdbx_strand_id
1 'polypeptide(L)'
;MGPSGSGKSTFLRCLNVLEDPTDGYVFFEGNNLCDLKVDINVQRRHMGMVFQQFNLFNNMNVLKNITFAPVHIGMQELRAAKLKNFKIKFLNLFKSKDKKQPVPPLQTSKKQIVEEAEQNAMRLLKRIGLEAKANVYPSTLSGGQRQRIAIVRALAMSPRVMLFDEPTSALDPEMVGEVLALIKELADEGMTMVIVTHEMGFAREVATRVLFMDGGKIQEQGTPEQIFGAPKNERLKDFLSKVL
;
A
#
# COMPACT_ATOMS: atom_id res chain seq x y z
N MET A 1 -13.29 9.42 -7.58
CA MET A 1 -14.52 9.84 -6.87
C MET A 1 -15.77 9.40 -7.62
N GLY A 2 -16.98 9.47 -7.00
CA GLY A 2 -18.26 9.10 -7.60
C GLY A 2 -19.23 8.50 -6.58
N PRO A 3 -20.51 8.25 -6.95
CA PRO A 3 -21.52 7.74 -6.04
C PRO A 3 -21.21 6.34 -5.54
N SER A 4 -21.86 5.91 -4.44
CA SER A 4 -21.75 4.53 -3.94
C SER A 4 -22.20 3.54 -5.01
N GLY A 5 -21.53 2.38 -5.08
CA GLY A 5 -21.83 1.36 -6.08
C GLY A 5 -21.33 1.65 -7.50
N SER A 6 -20.59 2.75 -7.74
CA SER A 6 -20.06 3.08 -9.07
C SER A 6 -18.82 2.26 -9.51
N GLY A 7 -18.36 1.30 -8.71
CA GLY A 7 -17.24 0.41 -9.04
C GLY A 7 -15.86 0.92 -8.65
N LYS A 8 -15.74 2.01 -7.86
CA LYS A 8 -14.43 2.61 -7.46
C LYS A 8 -13.51 1.63 -6.74
N SER A 9 -14.03 0.96 -5.70
CA SER A 9 -13.25 -0.01 -4.91
C SER A 9 -12.87 -1.24 -5.74
N THR A 10 -13.77 -1.74 -6.60
CA THR A 10 -13.46 -2.82 -7.54
C THR A 10 -12.34 -2.41 -8.50
N PHE A 11 -12.45 -1.22 -9.11
CA PHE A 11 -11.40 -0.68 -9.96
C PHE A 11 -10.06 -0.56 -9.23
N LEU A 12 -10.07 -0.02 -7.99
CA LEU A 12 -8.86 0.10 -7.18
C LEU A 12 -8.21 -1.28 -6.90
N ARG A 13 -9.03 -2.29 -6.59
CA ARG A 13 -8.56 -3.66 -6.33
C ARG A 13 -8.08 -4.38 -7.58
N CYS A 14 -8.60 -4.03 -8.75
CA CYS A 14 -8.04 -4.51 -10.01
C CYS A 14 -6.63 -3.98 -10.27
N LEU A 15 -6.27 -2.77 -9.78
CA LEU A 15 -4.93 -2.21 -9.98
C LEU A 15 -3.81 -3.03 -9.32
N ASN A 16 -4.11 -3.76 -8.26
CA ASN A 16 -3.16 -4.70 -7.63
C ASN A 16 -3.59 -6.17 -7.80
N VAL A 17 -4.54 -6.42 -8.71
CA VAL A 17 -5.05 -7.76 -9.05
C VAL A 17 -5.56 -8.52 -7.82
N LEU A 18 -6.11 -7.82 -6.80
CA LEU A 18 -6.89 -8.46 -5.73
C LEU A 18 -8.25 -8.92 -6.25
N GLU A 19 -8.76 -8.23 -7.26
CA GLU A 19 -9.88 -8.65 -8.10
C GLU A 19 -9.36 -8.73 -9.54
N ASP A 20 -9.56 -9.86 -10.19
CA ASP A 20 -9.09 -10.05 -11.56
C ASP A 20 -9.93 -9.19 -12.52
N PRO A 21 -9.32 -8.35 -13.35
CA PRO A 21 -10.07 -7.63 -14.39
C PRO A 21 -10.65 -8.63 -15.41
N THR A 22 -11.91 -8.45 -15.79
CA THR A 22 -12.58 -9.30 -16.77
C THR A 22 -11.93 -9.18 -18.15
N ASP A 23 -11.40 -7.99 -18.47
CA ASP A 23 -10.71 -7.69 -19.73
C ASP A 23 -9.71 -6.55 -19.51
N GLY A 24 -8.74 -6.43 -20.42
CA GLY A 24 -7.68 -5.40 -20.35
C GLY A 24 -6.43 -5.85 -19.60
N TYR A 25 -5.54 -4.89 -19.36
CA TYR A 25 -4.23 -5.12 -18.77
C TYR A 25 -3.92 -4.10 -17.70
N VAL A 26 -3.20 -4.55 -16.67
CA VAL A 26 -2.66 -3.68 -15.62
C VAL A 26 -1.14 -3.73 -15.69
N PHE A 27 -0.51 -2.60 -15.99
CA PHE A 27 0.94 -2.50 -16.04
C PHE A 27 1.48 -1.80 -14.79
N PHE A 28 2.44 -2.42 -14.14
CA PHE A 28 3.18 -1.85 -13.03
C PHE A 28 4.68 -2.04 -13.29
N GLU A 29 5.44 -0.94 -13.37
CA GLU A 29 6.88 -0.95 -13.67
C GLU A 29 7.25 -1.80 -14.91
N GLY A 30 6.44 -1.68 -15.97
CA GLY A 30 6.63 -2.39 -17.22
C GLY A 30 6.19 -3.86 -17.21
N ASN A 31 5.75 -4.41 -16.07
CA ASN A 31 5.22 -5.75 -15.96
C ASN A 31 3.70 -5.75 -16.11
N ASN A 32 3.17 -6.62 -16.98
CA ASN A 32 1.72 -6.86 -17.03
C ASN A 32 1.32 -7.75 -15.85
N LEU A 33 0.60 -7.21 -14.87
CA LEU A 33 0.20 -7.93 -13.67
C LEU A 33 -0.85 -9.04 -13.94
N CYS A 34 -1.52 -8.98 -15.09
CA CYS A 34 -2.50 -9.99 -15.52
C CYS A 34 -1.84 -11.18 -16.25
N ASP A 35 -0.51 -11.14 -16.50
CA ASP A 35 0.20 -12.26 -17.11
C ASP A 35 0.50 -13.33 -16.06
N LEU A 36 0.06 -14.57 -16.30
CA LEU A 36 0.31 -15.73 -15.42
C LEU A 36 1.81 -16.03 -15.19
N LYS A 37 2.69 -15.51 -16.04
CA LYS A 37 4.15 -15.63 -15.87
C LYS A 37 4.73 -14.67 -14.84
N VAL A 38 4.00 -13.63 -14.48
CA VAL A 38 4.42 -12.64 -13.49
C VAL A 38 4.04 -13.13 -12.09
N ASP A 39 5.02 -13.22 -11.19
CA ASP A 39 4.74 -13.48 -9.78
C ASP A 39 4.13 -12.22 -9.15
N ILE A 40 2.81 -12.20 -9.07
CA ILE A 40 2.04 -11.07 -8.51
C ILE A 40 2.43 -10.79 -7.04
N ASN A 41 2.85 -11.80 -6.28
CA ASN A 41 3.24 -11.58 -4.88
C ASN A 41 4.53 -10.77 -4.79
N VAL A 42 5.43 -10.92 -5.75
CA VAL A 42 6.64 -10.08 -5.85
C VAL A 42 6.26 -8.64 -6.18
N GLN A 43 5.34 -8.43 -7.11
CA GLN A 43 4.89 -7.08 -7.49
C GLN A 43 4.14 -6.38 -6.35
N ARG A 44 3.25 -7.09 -5.65
CA ARG A 44 2.50 -6.57 -4.50
C ARG A 44 3.38 -6.13 -3.33
N ARG A 45 4.62 -6.60 -3.22
CA ARG A 45 5.58 -6.10 -2.20
C ARG A 45 5.87 -4.60 -2.36
N HIS A 46 5.75 -4.10 -3.60
CA HIS A 46 5.98 -2.69 -3.96
C HIS A 46 4.69 -1.86 -4.03
N MET A 47 3.56 -2.44 -3.68
CA MET A 47 2.24 -1.80 -3.71
C MET A 47 1.63 -1.83 -2.30
N GLY A 48 1.52 -0.69 -1.66
CA GLY A 48 0.81 -0.57 -0.38
C GLY A 48 -0.69 -0.50 -0.61
N MET A 49 -1.49 -1.21 0.19
CA MET A 49 -2.94 -1.14 0.15
C MET A 49 -3.49 -0.83 1.54
N VAL A 50 -4.33 0.19 1.60
CA VAL A 50 -5.06 0.62 2.81
C VAL A 50 -6.55 0.50 2.52
N PHE A 51 -7.24 -0.30 3.29
CA PHE A 51 -8.67 -0.60 3.13
C PHE A 51 -9.53 0.32 3.99
N GLN A 52 -10.80 0.39 3.67
CA GLN A 52 -11.83 1.05 4.46
C GLN A 52 -11.87 0.53 5.91
N GLN A 53 -11.81 -0.80 6.09
CA GLN A 53 -11.57 -1.42 7.38
C GLN A 53 -10.07 -1.54 7.60
N PHE A 54 -9.62 -1.27 8.82
CA PHE A 54 -8.21 -1.18 9.18
C PHE A 54 -7.40 -2.46 8.90
N ASN A 55 -8.05 -3.62 8.94
CA ASN A 55 -7.50 -4.96 8.69
C ASN A 55 -6.21 -5.26 9.47
N LEU A 56 -6.10 -4.73 10.69
CA LEU A 56 -5.02 -5.07 11.60
C LEU A 56 -5.22 -6.47 12.18
N PHE A 57 -4.12 -7.19 12.39
CA PHE A 57 -4.13 -8.50 13.04
C PHE A 57 -4.42 -8.33 14.54
N ASN A 58 -5.61 -8.68 15.00
CA ASN A 58 -6.05 -8.49 16.39
C ASN A 58 -5.25 -9.33 17.40
N ASN A 59 -4.64 -10.43 16.97
CA ASN A 59 -3.79 -11.31 17.77
C ASN A 59 -2.31 -10.85 17.83
N MET A 60 -1.99 -9.70 17.24
CA MET A 60 -0.65 -9.11 17.25
C MET A 60 -0.71 -7.69 17.81
N ASN A 61 0.33 -7.28 18.56
CA ASN A 61 0.49 -5.89 18.95
C ASN A 61 0.82 -5.00 17.74
N VAL A 62 0.81 -3.68 17.94
CA VAL A 62 1.07 -2.69 16.88
C VAL A 62 2.42 -2.92 16.20
N LEU A 63 3.48 -3.09 16.97
CA LEU A 63 4.83 -3.30 16.43
C LEU A 63 4.89 -4.55 15.54
N LYS A 64 4.30 -5.66 15.99
CA LYS A 64 4.23 -6.90 15.21
C LYS A 64 3.38 -6.76 13.96
N ASN A 65 2.27 -5.99 14.01
CA ASN A 65 1.47 -5.69 12.82
C ASN A 65 2.31 -5.00 11.73
N ILE A 66 3.17 -4.05 12.12
CA ILE A 66 3.99 -3.29 11.18
C ILE A 66 5.17 -4.13 10.68
N THR A 67 5.83 -4.89 11.56
CA THR A 67 7.06 -5.64 11.23
C THR A 67 6.80 -6.99 10.57
N PHE A 68 5.56 -7.51 10.61
CA PHE A 68 5.24 -8.86 10.13
C PHE A 68 5.66 -9.09 8.67
N ALA A 69 5.25 -8.23 7.77
CA ALA A 69 5.55 -8.40 6.35
C ALA A 69 7.03 -8.18 6.02
N PRO A 70 7.71 -7.10 6.47
CA PRO A 70 9.15 -6.92 6.26
C PRO A 70 9.99 -8.10 6.78
N VAL A 71 9.71 -8.57 7.99
CA VAL A 71 10.43 -9.70 8.58
C VAL A 71 10.16 -10.99 7.81
N HIS A 72 8.90 -11.25 7.44
CA HIS A 72 8.54 -12.46 6.69
C HIS A 72 9.27 -12.53 5.35
N ILE A 73 9.28 -11.44 4.60
CA ILE A 73 9.94 -11.35 3.29
C ILE A 73 11.46 -11.47 3.45
N GLY A 74 12.06 -10.71 4.36
CA GLY A 74 13.50 -10.82 4.64
C GLY A 74 13.93 -12.24 5.02
N MET A 75 13.09 -12.97 5.79
CA MET A 75 13.34 -14.38 6.12
C MET A 75 13.22 -15.30 4.91
N GLN A 76 12.27 -15.05 4.00
CA GLN A 76 12.16 -15.82 2.75
C GLN A 76 13.41 -15.61 1.88
N GLU A 77 13.85 -14.38 1.72
CA GLU A 77 15.05 -14.04 0.94
C GLU A 77 16.32 -14.65 1.56
N LEU A 78 16.48 -14.59 2.88
CA LEU A 78 17.56 -15.22 3.58
C LEU A 78 17.58 -16.77 3.37
N ARG A 79 16.41 -17.41 3.43
CA ARG A 79 16.27 -18.86 3.17
C ARG A 79 16.64 -19.20 1.74
N ALA A 80 16.16 -18.41 0.76
CA ALA A 80 16.50 -18.60 -0.65
C ALA A 80 18.00 -18.44 -0.90
N ALA A 81 18.65 -17.44 -0.31
CA ALA A 81 20.10 -17.23 -0.39
C ALA A 81 20.88 -18.40 0.24
N LYS A 82 20.46 -18.90 1.40
CA LYS A 82 21.07 -20.07 2.04
C LYS A 82 20.95 -21.33 1.17
N LEU A 83 19.79 -21.56 0.57
CA LEU A 83 19.55 -22.69 -0.32
C LEU A 83 20.42 -22.61 -1.58
N LYS A 84 20.53 -21.42 -2.18
CA LYS A 84 21.42 -21.18 -3.32
C LYS A 84 22.88 -21.46 -2.95
N ASN A 85 23.34 -20.96 -1.81
CA ASN A 85 24.70 -21.22 -1.32
C ASN A 85 24.95 -22.69 -1.04
N PHE A 86 23.97 -23.40 -0.48
CA PHE A 86 24.07 -24.85 -0.28
C PHE A 86 24.19 -25.60 -1.61
N LYS A 87 23.37 -25.28 -2.61
CA LYS A 87 23.49 -25.88 -3.97
C LYS A 87 24.86 -25.63 -4.60
N ILE A 88 25.40 -24.41 -4.50
CA ILE A 88 26.74 -24.09 -5.01
C ILE A 88 27.82 -24.94 -4.28
N LYS A 89 27.76 -25.03 -2.96
CA LYS A 89 28.69 -25.85 -2.16
C LYS A 89 28.59 -27.30 -2.55
N PHE A 90 27.38 -27.84 -2.69
CA PHE A 90 27.18 -29.25 -3.10
C PHE A 90 27.74 -29.54 -4.50
N LEU A 91 27.45 -28.69 -5.48
CA LEU A 91 27.98 -28.81 -6.84
C LEU A 91 29.52 -28.70 -6.88
N ASN A 92 30.10 -27.89 -6.00
CA ASN A 92 31.54 -27.73 -5.89
C ASN A 92 32.27 -28.99 -5.33
N LEU A 93 31.55 -29.90 -4.66
CA LEU A 93 32.11 -31.17 -4.20
C LEU A 93 32.53 -32.07 -5.37
N PHE A 94 31.83 -31.96 -6.50
CA PHE A 94 32.05 -32.78 -7.69
C PHE A 94 32.88 -32.07 -8.78
N LYS A 95 33.38 -30.85 -8.52
CA LYS A 95 34.18 -30.07 -9.48
C LYS A 95 35.65 -30.02 -9.09
N SER A 96 36.55 -30.06 -10.09
CA SER A 96 37.98 -29.80 -9.91
C SER A 96 38.20 -28.36 -9.39
N LYS A 97 39.33 -28.11 -8.72
CA LYS A 97 39.63 -26.84 -8.04
C LYS A 97 39.40 -25.62 -8.94
N ASP A 98 39.81 -25.70 -10.21
CA ASP A 98 39.74 -24.58 -11.17
C ASP A 98 38.31 -24.28 -11.69
N LYS A 99 37.34 -25.18 -11.44
CA LYS A 99 35.93 -25.04 -11.87
C LYS A 99 34.96 -24.75 -10.74
N LYS A 100 35.47 -24.56 -9.51
CA LYS A 100 34.60 -24.23 -8.36
C LYS A 100 34.06 -22.82 -8.47
N GLN A 101 32.77 -22.71 -8.22
CA GLN A 101 32.09 -21.39 -8.17
C GLN A 101 32.24 -20.74 -6.78
N PRO A 102 32.53 -19.45 -6.69
CA PRO A 102 32.55 -18.77 -5.40
C PRO A 102 31.15 -18.79 -4.74
N VAL A 103 31.15 -19.04 -3.43
CA VAL A 103 29.90 -18.96 -2.63
C VAL A 103 29.73 -17.54 -2.16
N PRO A 104 28.68 -16.83 -2.58
CA PRO A 104 28.48 -15.44 -2.16
C PRO A 104 28.24 -15.37 -0.65
N PRO A 105 28.78 -14.35 0.05
CA PRO A 105 28.50 -14.16 1.46
C PRO A 105 27.01 -13.86 1.69
N LEU A 106 26.46 -14.31 2.81
CA LEU A 106 25.14 -13.89 3.24
C LEU A 106 25.22 -12.43 3.69
N GLN A 107 24.45 -11.55 3.05
CA GLN A 107 24.47 -10.10 3.33
C GLN A 107 23.80 -9.75 4.66
N THR A 108 22.86 -10.58 5.12
CA THR A 108 22.06 -10.32 6.33
C THR A 108 21.92 -11.55 7.20
N SER A 109 21.69 -11.33 8.48
CA SER A 109 21.35 -12.36 9.47
C SER A 109 19.90 -12.25 9.90
N LYS A 110 19.35 -13.31 10.49
CA LYS A 110 17.99 -13.29 11.07
C LYS A 110 17.81 -12.15 12.07
N LYS A 111 18.81 -11.90 12.92
CA LYS A 111 18.78 -10.86 13.95
C LYS A 111 18.71 -9.47 13.30
N GLN A 112 19.57 -9.21 12.31
CA GLN A 112 19.56 -7.94 11.57
C GLN A 112 18.23 -7.65 10.88
N ILE A 113 17.61 -8.65 10.22
CA ILE A 113 16.30 -8.48 9.57
C ILE A 113 15.24 -8.00 10.58
N VAL A 114 15.20 -8.60 11.77
CA VAL A 114 14.25 -8.22 12.81
C VAL A 114 14.56 -6.83 13.34
N GLU A 115 15.83 -6.55 13.69
CA GLU A 115 16.25 -5.25 14.22
C GLU A 115 15.98 -4.09 13.26
N GLU A 116 16.29 -4.26 11.98
CA GLU A 116 16.02 -3.26 10.94
C GLU A 116 14.52 -3.01 10.76
N ALA A 117 13.70 -4.08 10.77
CA ALA A 117 12.25 -3.96 10.67
C ALA A 117 11.66 -3.24 11.90
N GLU A 118 12.13 -3.54 13.11
CA GLU A 118 11.68 -2.89 14.34
C GLU A 118 12.10 -1.41 14.40
N GLN A 119 13.33 -1.09 14.02
CA GLN A 119 13.80 0.29 13.95
C GLN A 119 12.99 1.11 12.95
N ASN A 120 12.72 0.57 11.76
CA ASN A 120 11.88 1.23 10.78
C ASN A 120 10.44 1.42 11.28
N ALA A 121 9.85 0.39 11.91
CA ALA A 121 8.51 0.46 12.48
C ALA A 121 8.43 1.53 13.59
N MET A 122 9.41 1.62 14.47
CA MET A 122 9.45 2.65 15.52
C MET A 122 9.61 4.06 14.94
N ARG A 123 10.42 4.23 13.89
CA ARG A 123 10.55 5.50 13.16
C ARG A 123 9.21 5.94 12.57
N LEU A 124 8.49 5.02 11.93
CA LEU A 124 7.18 5.28 11.34
C LEU A 124 6.11 5.56 12.42
N LEU A 125 6.14 4.84 13.55
CA LEU A 125 5.26 5.11 14.69
C LEU A 125 5.51 6.50 15.30
N LYS A 126 6.77 6.92 15.39
CA LYS A 126 7.14 8.26 15.85
C LYS A 126 6.59 9.34 14.91
N ARG A 127 6.66 9.12 13.60
CA ARG A 127 6.10 10.03 12.59
C ARG A 127 4.60 10.33 12.81
N ILE A 128 3.84 9.35 13.28
CA ILE A 128 2.41 9.49 13.55
C ILE A 128 2.08 9.71 15.03
N GLY A 129 3.10 9.96 15.90
CA GLY A 129 2.94 10.22 17.34
C GLY A 129 2.39 9.04 18.14
N LEU A 130 2.64 7.80 17.69
CA LEU A 130 2.10 6.58 18.32
C LEU A 130 3.19 5.61 18.82
N GLU A 131 4.42 6.04 19.04
CA GLU A 131 5.50 5.18 19.54
C GLU A 131 5.19 4.54 20.88
N ALA A 132 4.51 5.24 21.78
CA ALA A 132 4.07 4.71 23.08
C ALA A 132 3.05 3.58 22.94
N LYS A 133 2.45 3.42 21.76
CA LYS A 133 1.46 2.38 21.45
C LYS A 133 2.05 1.13 20.78
N ALA A 134 3.37 1.04 20.61
CA ALA A 134 4.03 -0.08 19.92
C ALA A 134 3.64 -1.46 20.48
N ASN A 135 3.47 -1.58 21.79
CA ASN A 135 3.22 -2.85 22.47
C ASN A 135 1.74 -3.12 22.77
N VAL A 136 0.82 -2.20 22.42
CA VAL A 136 -0.62 -2.42 22.67
C VAL A 136 -1.28 -3.18 21.51
N TYR A 137 -2.45 -3.75 21.77
CA TYR A 137 -3.22 -4.48 20.77
C TYR A 137 -4.24 -3.56 20.07
N PRO A 138 -4.63 -3.85 18.82
CA PRO A 138 -5.54 -3.03 18.03
C PRO A 138 -6.89 -2.75 18.72
N SER A 139 -7.39 -3.66 19.56
CA SER A 139 -8.64 -3.51 20.29
C SER A 139 -8.68 -2.33 21.27
N THR A 140 -7.51 -1.83 21.70
CA THR A 140 -7.39 -0.73 22.67
C THR A 140 -7.19 0.63 22.00
N LEU A 141 -7.22 0.69 20.67
CA LEU A 141 -6.94 1.87 19.88
C LEU A 141 -8.22 2.52 19.34
N SER A 142 -8.23 3.85 19.19
CA SER A 142 -9.30 4.55 18.47
C SER A 142 -9.30 4.20 16.98
N GLY A 143 -10.39 4.50 16.27
CA GLY A 143 -10.52 4.31 14.82
C GLY A 143 -9.39 5.01 14.06
N GLY A 144 -9.15 6.29 14.32
CA GLY A 144 -8.09 7.07 13.68
C GLY A 144 -6.68 6.52 13.97
N GLN A 145 -6.42 6.06 15.21
CA GLN A 145 -5.16 5.40 15.53
C GLN A 145 -4.97 4.10 14.75
N ARG A 146 -6.01 3.26 14.66
CA ARG A 146 -5.97 2.02 13.86
C ARG A 146 -5.70 2.31 12.39
N GLN A 147 -6.33 3.34 11.82
CA GLN A 147 -6.15 3.69 10.42
C GLN A 147 -4.73 4.22 10.15
N ARG A 148 -4.21 5.12 10.99
CA ARG A 148 -2.82 5.58 10.86
C ARG A 148 -1.81 4.44 10.98
N ILE A 149 -2.05 3.48 11.86
CA ILE A 149 -1.21 2.27 11.98
C ILE A 149 -1.35 1.40 10.72
N ALA A 150 -2.54 1.26 10.12
CA ALA A 150 -2.71 0.54 8.86
C ALA A 150 -1.94 1.19 7.70
N ILE A 151 -1.91 2.53 7.63
CA ILE A 151 -1.08 3.27 6.68
C ILE A 151 0.41 3.00 6.93
N VAL A 152 0.87 3.14 8.17
CA VAL A 152 2.26 2.88 8.56
C VAL A 152 2.68 1.44 8.27
N ARG A 153 1.80 0.45 8.49
CA ARG A 153 2.05 -0.94 8.14
C ARG A 153 2.31 -1.11 6.64
N ALA A 154 1.53 -0.43 5.79
CA ALA A 154 1.77 -0.46 4.35
C ALA A 154 3.09 0.24 3.98
N LEU A 155 3.40 1.39 4.59
CA LEU A 155 4.64 2.14 4.38
C LEU A 155 5.90 1.38 4.83
N ALA A 156 5.78 0.48 5.82
CA ALA A 156 6.90 -0.32 6.31
C ALA A 156 7.53 -1.23 5.25
N MET A 157 6.81 -1.51 4.17
CA MET A 157 7.31 -2.22 3.00
C MET A 157 8.05 -1.33 2.00
N SER A 158 8.17 -0.03 2.24
CA SER A 158 8.73 0.95 1.31
C SER A 158 8.10 0.84 -0.10
N PRO A 159 6.77 0.92 -0.20
CA PRO A 159 6.06 0.73 -1.47
C PRO A 159 6.37 1.86 -2.45
N ARG A 160 6.25 1.60 -3.75
CA ARG A 160 6.37 2.59 -4.82
C ARG A 160 5.05 3.25 -5.17
N VAL A 161 3.93 2.60 -4.80
CA VAL A 161 2.59 3.13 -4.96
C VAL A 161 1.74 2.76 -3.74
N MET A 162 0.89 3.68 -3.31
CA MET A 162 -0.10 3.45 -2.24
C MET A 162 -1.51 3.53 -2.82
N LEU A 163 -2.32 2.52 -2.52
CA LEU A 163 -3.72 2.43 -2.91
C LEU A 163 -4.58 2.61 -1.66
N PHE A 164 -5.49 3.59 -1.67
CA PHE A 164 -6.37 3.89 -0.55
C PHE A 164 -7.83 3.68 -0.95
N ASP A 165 -8.49 2.74 -0.30
CA ASP A 165 -9.92 2.45 -0.50
C ASP A 165 -10.73 3.09 0.64
N GLU A 166 -11.23 4.32 0.42
CA GLU A 166 -12.05 5.09 1.36
C GLU A 166 -11.44 5.15 2.78
N PRO A 167 -10.22 5.68 2.96
CA PRO A 167 -9.46 5.54 4.20
C PRO A 167 -10.08 6.24 5.42
N THR A 168 -11.11 7.06 5.23
CA THR A 168 -11.77 7.83 6.30
C THR A 168 -13.21 7.39 6.58
N SER A 169 -13.81 6.55 5.74
CA SER A 169 -15.25 6.24 5.80
C SER A 169 -15.70 5.46 7.06
N ALA A 170 -14.76 4.78 7.74
CA ALA A 170 -15.03 4.05 8.99
C ALA A 170 -14.61 4.84 10.24
N LEU A 171 -14.41 6.16 10.13
CA LEU A 171 -13.93 7.02 11.20
C LEU A 171 -14.99 8.02 11.66
N ASP A 172 -14.93 8.35 12.93
CA ASP A 172 -15.65 9.49 13.47
C ASP A 172 -15.09 10.80 12.88
N PRO A 173 -15.91 11.84 12.66
CA PRO A 173 -15.48 13.10 12.03
C PRO A 173 -14.27 13.76 12.68
N GLU A 174 -14.13 13.64 14.00
CA GLU A 174 -12.99 14.18 14.75
C GLU A 174 -11.65 13.52 14.39
N MET A 175 -11.68 12.26 13.90
CA MET A 175 -10.48 11.49 13.55
C MET A 175 -10.08 11.60 12.08
N VAL A 176 -10.97 12.09 11.22
CA VAL A 176 -10.75 12.22 9.77
C VAL A 176 -9.55 13.10 9.46
N GLY A 177 -9.48 14.28 10.12
CA GLY A 177 -8.44 15.27 9.87
C GLY A 177 -7.01 14.72 10.03
N GLU A 178 -6.76 13.91 11.07
CA GLU A 178 -5.43 13.33 11.34
C GLU A 178 -5.00 12.34 10.25
N VAL A 179 -5.94 11.57 9.70
CA VAL A 179 -5.66 10.61 8.63
C VAL A 179 -5.42 11.32 7.30
N LEU A 180 -6.24 12.33 6.99
CA LEU A 180 -6.07 13.14 5.77
C LEU A 180 -4.76 13.92 5.80
N ALA A 181 -4.38 14.48 6.95
CA ALA A 181 -3.09 15.17 7.12
C ALA A 181 -1.91 14.24 6.83
N LEU A 182 -1.94 13.00 7.34
CA LEU A 182 -0.90 12.01 7.04
C LEU A 182 -0.84 11.68 5.54
N ILE A 183 -1.99 11.51 4.88
CA ILE A 183 -2.01 11.20 3.43
C ILE A 183 -1.51 12.40 2.62
N LYS A 184 -1.84 13.64 3.03
CA LYS A 184 -1.32 14.85 2.41
C LYS A 184 0.21 14.95 2.54
N GLU A 185 0.75 14.69 3.72
CA GLU A 185 2.20 14.64 3.95
C GLU A 185 2.88 13.66 2.99
N LEU A 186 2.29 12.46 2.76
CA LEU A 186 2.80 11.51 1.78
C LEU A 186 2.76 12.04 0.33
N ALA A 187 1.72 12.81 -0.02
CA ALA A 187 1.62 13.46 -1.32
C ALA A 187 2.72 14.51 -1.52
N ASP A 188 2.95 15.34 -0.49
CA ASP A 188 3.98 16.39 -0.50
C ASP A 188 5.40 15.79 -0.59
N GLU A 189 5.61 14.58 -0.06
CA GLU A 189 6.84 13.79 -0.23
C GLU A 189 6.98 13.15 -1.62
N GLY A 190 6.01 13.31 -2.51
CA GLY A 190 6.03 12.77 -3.87
C GLY A 190 5.63 11.29 -3.97
N MET A 191 4.94 10.73 -2.97
CA MET A 191 4.43 9.36 -3.04
C MET A 191 3.38 9.23 -4.13
N THR A 192 3.57 8.28 -5.05
CA THR A 192 2.53 7.92 -6.02
C THR A 192 1.35 7.26 -5.31
N MET A 193 0.14 7.82 -5.47
CA MET A 193 -1.04 7.31 -4.78
C MET A 193 -2.26 7.27 -5.69
N VAL A 194 -3.11 6.26 -5.47
CA VAL A 194 -4.48 6.21 -6.01
C VAL A 194 -5.44 6.15 -4.83
N ILE A 195 -6.31 7.15 -4.72
CA ILE A 195 -7.17 7.33 -3.56
C ILE A 195 -8.64 7.32 -3.98
N VAL A 196 -9.42 6.39 -3.45
CA VAL A 196 -10.88 6.44 -3.48
C VAL A 196 -11.32 7.18 -2.23
N THR A 197 -12.01 8.31 -2.40
CA THR A 197 -12.47 9.13 -1.28
C THR A 197 -13.80 9.83 -1.55
N HIS A 198 -14.53 10.15 -0.50
CA HIS A 198 -15.67 11.03 -0.47
C HIS A 198 -15.34 12.43 0.08
N GLU A 199 -14.08 12.66 0.48
CA GLU A 199 -13.58 13.93 0.97
C GLU A 199 -13.23 14.86 -0.21
N MET A 200 -14.23 15.59 -0.74
CA MET A 200 -14.04 16.38 -1.97
C MET A 200 -13.08 17.55 -1.77
N GLY A 201 -13.09 18.20 -0.60
CA GLY A 201 -12.12 19.23 -0.24
C GLY A 201 -10.69 18.73 -0.27
N PHE A 202 -10.44 17.57 0.32
CA PHE A 202 -9.15 16.91 0.29
C PHE A 202 -8.72 16.51 -1.13
N ALA A 203 -9.63 15.91 -1.91
CA ALA A 203 -9.35 15.52 -3.30
C ALA A 203 -8.98 16.75 -4.15
N ARG A 204 -9.64 17.88 -3.95
CA ARG A 204 -9.33 19.13 -4.64
C ARG A 204 -7.95 19.70 -4.30
N GLU A 205 -7.52 19.53 -3.03
CA GLU A 205 -6.25 20.06 -2.53
C GLU A 205 -5.05 19.19 -2.93
N VAL A 206 -5.18 17.87 -2.88
CA VAL A 206 -4.04 16.94 -2.94
C VAL A 206 -3.90 16.26 -4.30
N ALA A 207 -4.99 16.08 -5.05
CA ALA A 207 -4.93 15.32 -6.28
C ALA A 207 -4.24 16.10 -7.42
N THR A 208 -3.40 15.40 -8.18
CA THR A 208 -2.88 15.90 -9.46
C THR A 208 -3.81 15.57 -10.64
N ARG A 209 -4.63 14.54 -10.48
CA ARG A 209 -5.63 14.09 -11.46
C ARG A 209 -6.83 13.49 -10.72
N VAL A 210 -8.03 13.84 -11.18
CA VAL A 210 -9.30 13.33 -10.64
C VAL A 210 -10.03 12.52 -11.69
N LEU A 211 -10.55 11.36 -11.29
CA LEU A 211 -11.41 10.49 -12.10
C LEU A 211 -12.80 10.47 -11.48
N PHE A 212 -13.83 10.83 -12.24
CA PHE A 212 -15.22 10.67 -11.84
C PHE A 212 -15.78 9.38 -12.45
N MET A 213 -16.22 8.46 -11.58
CA MET A 213 -16.79 7.18 -11.96
C MET A 213 -18.29 7.14 -11.63
N ASP A 214 -19.09 6.70 -12.59
CA ASP A 214 -20.51 6.39 -12.38
C ASP A 214 -20.93 5.26 -13.33
N GLY A 215 -21.80 4.34 -12.86
CA GLY A 215 -22.27 3.20 -13.62
C GLY A 215 -21.15 2.29 -14.15
N GLY A 216 -20.07 2.11 -13.38
CA GLY A 216 -18.93 1.26 -13.74
C GLY A 216 -17.99 1.87 -14.80
N LYS A 217 -18.14 3.14 -15.15
CA LYS A 217 -17.35 3.81 -16.19
C LYS A 217 -16.72 5.09 -15.67
N ILE A 218 -15.55 5.45 -16.21
CA ILE A 218 -14.98 6.80 -16.03
C ILE A 218 -15.76 7.74 -16.92
N GLN A 219 -16.59 8.59 -16.33
CA GLN A 219 -17.44 9.54 -17.02
C GLN A 219 -16.71 10.83 -17.39
N GLU A 220 -15.80 11.26 -16.51
CA GLU A 220 -14.94 12.43 -16.74
C GLU A 220 -13.64 12.30 -15.97
N GLN A 221 -12.59 12.91 -16.49
CA GLN A 221 -11.28 12.98 -15.84
C GLN A 221 -10.57 14.30 -16.19
N GLY A 222 -9.77 14.81 -15.27
CA GLY A 222 -9.05 16.06 -15.47
C GLY A 222 -8.25 16.47 -14.23
N THR A 223 -7.72 17.69 -14.24
CA THR A 223 -7.15 18.30 -13.05
C THR A 223 -8.24 18.65 -12.03
N PRO A 224 -7.89 18.87 -10.76
CA PRO A 224 -8.86 19.33 -9.77
C PRO A 224 -9.63 20.59 -10.22
N GLU A 225 -8.96 21.57 -10.82
CA GLU A 225 -9.59 22.81 -11.31
C GLU A 225 -10.63 22.53 -12.39
N GLN A 226 -10.34 21.58 -13.29
CA GLN A 226 -11.30 21.21 -14.35
C GLN A 226 -12.51 20.47 -13.79
N ILE A 227 -12.28 19.51 -12.91
CA ILE A 227 -13.33 18.63 -12.39
C ILE A 227 -14.22 19.37 -11.37
N PHE A 228 -13.65 20.16 -10.49
CA PHE A 228 -14.41 20.86 -9.44
C PHE A 228 -14.86 22.27 -9.85
N GLY A 229 -14.12 22.93 -10.75
CA GLY A 229 -14.40 24.32 -11.15
C GLY A 229 -15.21 24.45 -12.45
N ALA A 230 -15.00 23.55 -13.40
CA ALA A 230 -15.62 23.60 -14.73
C ALA A 230 -16.00 22.20 -15.25
N PRO A 231 -16.81 21.41 -14.51
CA PRO A 231 -17.22 20.07 -14.93
C PRO A 231 -18.02 20.12 -16.23
N LYS A 232 -17.75 19.20 -17.15
CA LYS A 232 -18.42 19.12 -18.46
C LYS A 232 -19.59 18.14 -18.43
N ASN A 233 -19.42 17.02 -17.71
CA ASN A 233 -20.42 15.97 -17.64
C ASN A 233 -21.60 16.39 -16.72
N GLU A 234 -22.82 16.33 -17.20
CA GLU A 234 -24.02 16.72 -16.44
C GLU A 234 -24.21 15.88 -15.17
N ARG A 235 -23.88 14.60 -15.24
CA ARG A 235 -23.95 13.70 -14.08
C ARG A 235 -22.91 14.08 -12.99
N LEU A 236 -21.75 14.56 -13.42
CA LEU A 236 -20.74 15.10 -12.50
C LEU A 236 -21.23 16.39 -11.84
N LYS A 237 -21.86 17.30 -12.59
CA LYS A 237 -22.44 18.54 -12.05
C LYS A 237 -23.52 18.22 -11.00
N ASP A 238 -24.44 17.30 -11.30
CA ASP A 238 -25.45 16.85 -10.33
C ASP A 238 -24.82 16.19 -9.09
N PHE A 239 -23.76 15.39 -9.25
CA PHE A 239 -23.05 14.81 -8.12
C PHE A 239 -22.39 15.88 -7.25
N LEU A 240 -21.66 16.82 -7.85
CA LEU A 240 -20.95 17.86 -7.10
C LEU A 240 -21.91 18.79 -6.37
N SER A 241 -23.06 19.16 -6.95
CA SER A 241 -24.08 19.99 -6.30
C SER A 241 -24.69 19.38 -5.03
N LYS A 242 -24.53 18.08 -4.82
CA LYS A 242 -25.04 17.35 -3.64
C LYS A 242 -23.98 17.11 -2.55
N VAL A 243 -22.69 17.25 -2.89
CA VAL A 243 -21.58 16.91 -1.98
C VAL A 243 -20.66 18.10 -1.67
N LEU A 244 -20.78 19.22 -2.38
CA LEU A 244 -20.15 20.51 -2.10
C LEU A 244 -21.20 21.51 -1.62
#